data_2448484a9bf2437dc7055acf466b0da0
#
_entry.id   2448484a9bf2437dc7055acf466b0da0
#
_cell.length_a   1.000
_cell.length_b   1.000
_cell.length_c   1.000
_cell.angle_alpha   90.00
_cell.angle_beta   90.00
_cell.angle_gamma   90.00
#
_symmetry.space_group_name_H-M   'P 1'
#
loop_
_entity.id
_entity.type
_entity.pdbx_description
1 polymer ?
#
loop_
_entity_poly.entity_id
_entity_poly.type
_entity_poly.pdbx_seq_one_letter_code
_entity_poly.pdbx_strand_id
1 'polypeptide(L)'
;MSQELKDRLREEAAGHGFELFGVVDAGRLAEVPFPPNRCLDVPEGFLPGAKSVIVMGMHIWDPMQNAVVTSVLPDGAIPFDDVPGSQYYNMYYEITEARAHRFSEAVRDAGYKTAVTHFVHAKAAATLAGLGWIGKQTLCITPSLGPHVRWACVVTDAVLPPDEPFTEDLCGACDLCVKSCPTQAIIPGPSQGVEPGRKVDFWKCIVPQEMLADPNKAWQKWAGHYSERGSHECLICLDACPIGREEHERRVKAYGSKPAG
;
A
#
# COMPACT_ATOMS: atom_id res chain seq x y z
N MET A 1 -1.29 -24.22 -19.28
CA MET A 1 -1.82 -24.42 -17.88
C MET A 1 -1.41 -23.32 -16.92
N SER A 2 -0.14 -23.10 -16.60
CA SER A 2 0.24 -22.07 -15.63
C SER A 2 0.03 -20.64 -16.12
N GLN A 3 0.27 -20.35 -17.42
CA GLN A 3 0.03 -19.02 -17.99
C GLN A 3 -1.46 -18.73 -18.13
N GLU A 4 -2.25 -19.67 -18.60
CA GLU A 4 -3.71 -19.54 -18.69
C GLU A 4 -4.35 -19.29 -17.31
N LEU A 5 -3.85 -19.94 -16.27
CA LEU A 5 -4.29 -19.69 -14.90
C LEU A 5 -3.94 -18.26 -14.48
N LYS A 6 -2.71 -17.81 -14.72
CA LYS A 6 -2.29 -16.44 -14.42
C LYS A 6 -3.16 -15.41 -15.12
N ASP A 7 -3.45 -15.61 -16.40
CA ASP A 7 -4.27 -14.69 -17.19
C ASP A 7 -5.71 -14.62 -16.67
N ARG A 8 -6.32 -15.77 -16.35
CA ARG A 8 -7.63 -15.83 -15.70
C ARG A 8 -7.63 -15.14 -14.33
N LEU A 9 -6.60 -15.34 -13.52
CA LEU A 9 -6.49 -14.69 -12.22
C LEU A 9 -6.33 -13.17 -12.35
N ARG A 10 -5.69 -12.69 -13.40
CA ARG A 10 -5.60 -11.25 -13.68
C ARG A 10 -6.98 -10.64 -14.00
N GLU A 11 -7.77 -11.32 -14.79
CA GLU A 11 -9.16 -10.91 -15.08
C GLU A 11 -10.01 -10.91 -13.81
N GLU A 12 -9.87 -11.94 -12.98
CA GLU A 12 -10.57 -12.04 -11.70
C GLU A 12 -10.18 -10.90 -10.75
N ALA A 13 -8.89 -10.56 -10.65
CA ALA A 13 -8.43 -9.43 -9.86
C ALA A 13 -9.06 -8.10 -10.33
N ALA A 14 -9.15 -7.89 -11.64
CA ALA A 14 -9.83 -6.73 -12.21
C ALA A 14 -11.32 -6.71 -11.84
N GLY A 15 -12.00 -7.87 -11.86
CA GLY A 15 -13.38 -8.02 -11.41
C GLY A 15 -13.60 -7.65 -9.95
N HIS A 16 -12.58 -7.81 -9.10
CA HIS A 16 -12.56 -7.37 -7.70
C HIS A 16 -12.07 -5.93 -7.51
N GLY A 17 -11.84 -5.18 -8.60
CA GLY A 17 -11.45 -3.77 -8.58
C GLY A 17 -9.98 -3.52 -8.29
N PHE A 18 -9.11 -4.50 -8.54
CA PHE A 18 -7.68 -4.28 -8.60
C PHE A 18 -7.26 -3.85 -10.01
N GLU A 19 -6.58 -2.73 -10.11
CA GLU A 19 -6.13 -2.16 -11.39
C GLU A 19 -4.74 -2.65 -11.78
N LEU A 20 -4.00 -3.13 -10.81
CA LEU A 20 -2.65 -3.63 -10.94
C LEU A 20 -2.62 -5.09 -10.47
N PHE A 21 -1.95 -5.92 -11.25
CA PHE A 21 -1.79 -7.35 -10.95
C PHE A 21 -0.42 -7.81 -11.43
N GLY A 22 0.30 -8.50 -10.56
CA GLY A 22 1.57 -9.10 -10.90
C GLY A 22 1.87 -10.32 -10.04
N VAL A 23 2.83 -11.10 -10.48
CA VAL A 23 3.27 -12.34 -9.82
C VAL A 23 4.77 -12.28 -9.60
N VAL A 24 5.20 -12.63 -8.40
CA VAL A 24 6.62 -12.81 -8.05
C VAL A 24 6.86 -14.21 -7.50
N ASP A 25 8.03 -14.76 -7.79
CA ASP A 25 8.48 -15.99 -7.17
C ASP A 25 8.67 -15.81 -5.66
N ALA A 26 8.11 -16.71 -4.86
CA ALA A 26 8.12 -16.61 -3.40
C ALA A 26 9.54 -16.66 -2.81
N GLY A 27 10.43 -17.47 -3.40
CA GLY A 27 11.84 -17.55 -2.99
C GLY A 27 12.59 -16.27 -3.29
N ARG A 28 12.38 -15.69 -4.48
CA ARG A 28 12.98 -14.40 -4.85
C ARG A 28 12.54 -13.26 -3.93
N LEU A 29 11.27 -13.23 -3.56
CA LEU A 29 10.77 -12.22 -2.61
C LEU A 29 11.36 -12.42 -1.21
N ALA A 30 11.59 -13.67 -0.80
CA ALA A 30 12.19 -13.99 0.49
C ALA A 30 13.65 -13.52 0.63
N GLU A 31 14.36 -13.32 -0.47
CA GLU A 31 15.74 -12.80 -0.49
C GLU A 31 15.81 -11.27 -0.28
N VAL A 32 14.69 -10.56 -0.40
CA VAL A 32 14.66 -9.10 -0.22
C VAL A 32 14.74 -8.78 1.28
N PRO A 33 15.73 -7.98 1.73
CA PRO A 33 15.87 -7.63 3.14
C PRO A 33 14.64 -6.87 3.66
N PHE A 34 14.20 -7.21 4.86
CA PHE A 34 13.14 -6.45 5.53
C PHE A 34 13.66 -5.15 6.12
N PRO A 35 12.87 -4.06 6.06
CA PRO A 35 13.18 -2.86 6.81
C PRO A 35 13.18 -3.18 8.31
N PRO A 36 14.12 -2.60 9.09
CA PRO A 36 14.08 -2.73 10.54
C PRO A 36 12.74 -2.21 11.09
N ASN A 37 12.27 -2.79 12.15
CA ASN A 37 11.04 -2.40 12.88
C ASN A 37 9.71 -2.68 12.14
N ARG A 38 9.67 -3.67 11.25
CA ARG A 38 8.43 -4.12 10.62
C ARG A 38 8.10 -5.55 11.01
N CYS A 39 6.83 -5.81 11.27
CA CYS A 39 6.31 -7.16 11.51
C CYS A 39 6.11 -7.89 10.16
N LEU A 40 7.14 -7.88 9.30
CA LEU A 40 7.11 -8.54 8.02
C LEU A 40 7.71 -9.94 8.15
N ASP A 41 7.22 -10.87 7.34
CA ASP A 41 7.76 -12.22 7.25
C ASP A 41 7.90 -12.65 5.79
N VAL A 42 8.66 -13.71 5.55
CA VAL A 42 8.81 -14.33 4.24
C VAL A 42 7.53 -15.09 3.84
N PRO A 43 7.27 -15.30 2.55
CA PRO A 43 6.06 -16.00 2.10
C PRO A 43 5.85 -17.37 2.75
N GLU A 44 6.93 -18.11 2.99
CA GLU A 44 6.91 -19.43 3.66
C GLU A 44 6.34 -19.38 5.09
N GLY A 45 6.52 -18.26 5.79
CA GLY A 45 5.98 -18.04 7.14
C GLY A 45 4.45 -17.93 7.16
N PHE A 46 3.83 -17.50 6.05
CA PHE A 46 2.38 -17.42 5.91
C PHE A 46 1.75 -18.67 5.30
N LEU A 47 2.45 -19.30 4.38
CA LEU A 47 1.98 -20.51 3.70
C LEU A 47 3.14 -21.47 3.49
N PRO A 48 3.23 -22.53 4.28
CA PRO A 48 4.22 -23.59 4.05
C PRO A 48 4.10 -24.19 2.64
N GLY A 49 5.21 -24.21 1.92
CA GLY A 49 5.27 -24.63 0.53
C GLY A 49 4.91 -23.55 -0.48
N ALA A 50 4.92 -22.28 -0.08
CA ALA A 50 4.70 -21.13 -0.97
C ALA A 50 5.59 -21.16 -2.22
N LYS A 51 5.00 -20.92 -3.39
CA LYS A 51 5.68 -20.88 -4.70
C LYS A 51 5.59 -19.52 -5.36
N SER A 52 4.46 -18.87 -5.23
CA SER A 52 4.23 -17.57 -5.82
C SER A 52 3.58 -16.61 -4.84
N VAL A 53 3.84 -15.32 -5.01
CA VAL A 53 3.09 -14.25 -4.38
C VAL A 53 2.41 -13.43 -5.48
N ILE A 54 1.10 -13.38 -5.45
CA ILE A 54 0.29 -12.53 -6.30
C ILE A 54 0.20 -11.19 -5.59
N VAL A 55 0.66 -10.12 -6.23
CA VAL A 55 0.55 -8.76 -5.72
C VAL A 55 -0.44 -7.98 -6.57
N MET A 56 -1.38 -7.33 -5.90
CA MET A 56 -2.44 -6.57 -6.54
C MET A 56 -2.49 -5.16 -5.96
N GLY A 57 -2.79 -4.17 -6.79
CA GLY A 57 -2.87 -2.79 -6.38
C GLY A 57 -4.18 -2.13 -6.80
N MET A 58 -4.69 -1.26 -5.94
CA MET A 58 -5.81 -0.39 -6.26
C MET A 58 -5.47 1.06 -5.96
N HIS A 59 -6.02 1.98 -6.75
CA HIS A 59 -5.89 3.41 -6.51
C HIS A 59 -6.60 3.82 -5.22
N ILE A 60 -6.01 4.76 -4.50
CA ILE A 60 -6.58 5.38 -3.31
C ILE A 60 -6.85 6.87 -3.55
N TRP A 61 -7.88 7.41 -2.89
CA TRP A 61 -8.25 8.82 -2.96
C TRP A 61 -8.71 9.36 -1.59
N ASP A 62 -8.51 10.64 -1.36
CA ASP A 62 -8.73 11.29 -0.07
C ASP A 62 -10.11 11.07 0.58
N PRO A 63 -11.24 11.17 -0.14
CA PRO A 63 -12.55 10.99 0.48
C PRO A 63 -12.71 9.66 1.18
N MET A 64 -12.07 8.59 0.68
CA MET A 64 -12.09 7.29 1.35
C MET A 64 -11.23 7.26 2.61
N GLN A 65 -10.10 7.96 2.61
CA GLN A 65 -9.22 8.01 3.78
C GLN A 65 -9.89 8.73 4.95
N ASN A 66 -10.78 9.66 4.64
CA ASN A 66 -11.52 10.43 5.63
C ASN A 66 -12.91 9.85 5.95
N ALA A 67 -13.24 8.68 5.42
CA ALA A 67 -14.54 8.05 5.70
C ALA A 67 -14.63 7.58 7.14
N VAL A 68 -15.73 7.90 7.77
CA VAL A 68 -16.04 7.47 9.14
C VAL A 68 -16.62 6.07 9.12
N VAL A 69 -16.04 5.16 9.88
CA VAL A 69 -16.47 3.74 9.96
C VAL A 69 -17.45 3.55 11.12
N THR A 70 -18.44 4.42 11.27
CA THR A 70 -19.44 4.29 12.34
C THR A 70 -20.50 3.23 12.05
N SER A 71 -20.68 2.86 10.78
CA SER A 71 -21.78 1.98 10.36
C SER A 71 -21.41 0.50 10.23
N VAL A 72 -20.13 0.16 10.36
CA VAL A 72 -19.62 -1.19 10.05
C VAL A 72 -19.28 -1.99 11.31
N LEU A 73 -19.08 -1.32 12.43
CA LEU A 73 -18.72 -1.97 13.70
C LEU A 73 -19.86 -1.85 14.71
N PRO A 74 -20.15 -2.90 15.49
CA PRO A 74 -21.11 -2.83 16.57
C PRO A 74 -20.77 -1.73 17.57
N ASP A 75 -21.78 -1.12 18.18
CA ASP A 75 -21.60 -0.13 19.23
C ASP A 75 -20.64 -0.65 20.30
N GLY A 76 -19.59 0.14 20.60
CA GLY A 76 -18.58 -0.21 21.60
C GLY A 76 -17.42 -1.09 21.08
N ALA A 77 -17.38 -1.46 19.79
CA ALA A 77 -16.30 -2.26 19.23
C ALA A 77 -15.06 -1.43 18.82
N ILE A 78 -15.17 -0.10 18.76
CA ILE A 78 -14.06 0.78 18.43
C ILE A 78 -13.47 1.36 19.73
N PRO A 79 -12.25 0.98 20.11
CA PRO A 79 -11.64 1.51 21.34
C PRO A 79 -11.06 2.92 21.17
N PHE A 80 -11.66 3.75 20.31
CA PHE A 80 -11.15 5.07 19.91
C PHE A 80 -12.11 6.22 20.27
N ASP A 81 -13.07 5.98 21.15
CA ASP A 81 -14.23 6.86 21.36
C ASP A 81 -13.93 8.24 21.96
N ASP A 82 -12.73 8.43 22.52
CA ASP A 82 -12.43 9.60 23.33
C ASP A 82 -11.76 10.75 22.57
N VAL A 83 -11.49 10.60 21.27
CA VAL A 83 -10.74 11.60 20.50
C VAL A 83 -11.52 12.06 19.28
N PRO A 84 -11.80 13.36 19.13
CA PRO A 84 -12.40 13.89 17.91
C PRO A 84 -11.55 13.49 16.68
N GLY A 85 -12.14 12.77 15.72
CA GLY A 85 -11.44 12.20 14.58
C GLY A 85 -10.94 10.76 14.77
N SER A 86 -11.04 10.17 15.95
CA SER A 86 -10.69 8.77 16.21
C SER A 86 -11.60 7.76 15.48
N GLN A 87 -12.74 8.25 15.01
CA GLN A 87 -13.69 7.50 14.19
C GLN A 87 -13.21 7.28 12.76
N TYR A 88 -12.13 7.93 12.34
CA TYR A 88 -11.54 7.74 11.03
C TYR A 88 -10.70 6.49 11.03
N TYR A 89 -11.03 5.62 10.11
CA TYR A 89 -10.36 4.35 9.93
C TYR A 89 -9.71 4.30 8.55
N ASN A 90 -8.58 3.64 8.42
CA ASN A 90 -7.96 3.48 7.12
C ASN A 90 -8.71 2.41 6.29
N MET A 91 -9.85 2.78 5.75
CA MET A 91 -10.73 1.89 4.98
C MET A 91 -10.05 1.20 3.81
N TYR A 92 -8.94 1.74 3.33
CA TYR A 92 -8.22 1.10 2.22
C TYR A 92 -7.64 -0.26 2.60
N TYR A 93 -7.15 -0.42 3.82
CA TYR A 93 -6.66 -1.71 4.27
C TYR A 93 -7.80 -2.72 4.29
N GLU A 94 -8.93 -2.35 4.89
CA GLU A 94 -10.10 -3.24 4.99
C GLU A 94 -10.66 -3.60 3.61
N ILE A 95 -10.84 -2.61 2.75
CA ILE A 95 -11.36 -2.84 1.39
C ILE A 95 -10.39 -3.71 0.59
N THR A 96 -9.10 -3.40 0.66
CA THR A 96 -8.08 -4.13 -0.08
C THR A 96 -8.00 -5.58 0.40
N GLU A 97 -8.06 -5.80 1.71
CA GLU A 97 -8.04 -7.12 2.31
C GLU A 97 -9.31 -7.92 1.98
N ALA A 98 -10.48 -7.33 2.13
CA ALA A 98 -11.74 -7.99 1.80
C ALA A 98 -11.80 -8.41 0.31
N ARG A 99 -11.33 -7.56 -0.59
CA ARG A 99 -11.22 -7.87 -2.02
C ARG A 99 -10.21 -8.98 -2.29
N ALA A 100 -9.06 -8.96 -1.61
CA ALA A 100 -8.03 -9.99 -1.74
C ALA A 100 -8.52 -11.36 -1.24
N HIS A 101 -9.29 -11.39 -0.15
CA HIS A 101 -9.93 -12.61 0.31
C HIS A 101 -10.89 -13.19 -0.72
N ARG A 102 -11.74 -12.37 -1.33
CA ARG A 102 -12.65 -12.81 -2.40
C ARG A 102 -11.88 -13.29 -3.63
N PHE A 103 -10.88 -12.55 -4.06
CA PHE A 103 -9.99 -12.98 -5.14
C PHE A 103 -9.33 -14.33 -4.83
N SER A 104 -8.89 -14.54 -3.60
CA SER A 104 -8.22 -15.78 -3.20
C SER A 104 -9.10 -17.04 -3.33
N GLU A 105 -10.43 -16.86 -3.40
CA GLU A 105 -11.37 -17.97 -3.69
C GLU A 105 -11.12 -18.54 -5.09
N ALA A 106 -10.88 -17.71 -6.09
CA ALA A 106 -10.57 -18.18 -7.44
C ALA A 106 -9.27 -19.00 -7.51
N VAL A 107 -8.28 -18.68 -6.68
CA VAL A 107 -7.05 -19.48 -6.58
C VAL A 107 -7.34 -20.84 -5.90
N ARG A 108 -8.17 -20.84 -4.85
CA ARG A 108 -8.59 -22.09 -4.17
C ARG A 108 -9.46 -22.97 -5.06
N ASP A 109 -10.36 -22.38 -5.86
CA ASP A 109 -11.19 -23.10 -6.82
C ASP A 109 -10.36 -23.75 -7.94
N ALA A 110 -9.17 -23.21 -8.21
CA ALA A 110 -8.18 -23.83 -9.08
C ALA A 110 -7.38 -24.97 -8.41
N GLY A 111 -7.65 -25.29 -7.14
CA GLY A 111 -7.07 -26.40 -6.39
C GLY A 111 -5.81 -26.06 -5.59
N TYR A 112 -5.51 -24.76 -5.40
CA TYR A 112 -4.31 -24.32 -4.69
C TYR A 112 -4.64 -23.72 -3.31
N LYS A 113 -3.65 -23.76 -2.42
CA LYS A 113 -3.72 -23.11 -1.11
C LYS A 113 -3.40 -21.63 -1.24
N THR A 114 -3.96 -20.83 -0.34
CA THR A 114 -3.73 -19.38 -0.29
C THR A 114 -3.62 -18.86 1.14
N ALA A 115 -2.82 -17.82 1.30
CA ALA A 115 -2.83 -16.95 2.48
C ALA A 115 -2.88 -15.49 2.02
N VAL A 116 -3.90 -14.74 2.44
CA VAL A 116 -3.99 -13.29 2.24
C VAL A 116 -3.23 -12.61 3.36
N THR A 117 -2.34 -11.66 3.05
CA THR A 117 -1.55 -11.01 4.07
C THR A 117 -1.02 -9.63 3.61
N HIS A 118 -0.94 -8.69 4.55
CA HIS A 118 -0.23 -7.41 4.39
C HIS A 118 1.20 -7.47 4.94
N PHE A 119 1.62 -8.59 5.52
CA PHE A 119 2.87 -8.71 6.24
C PHE A 119 4.00 -9.35 5.41
N VAL A 120 3.81 -9.61 4.13
CA VAL A 120 4.92 -9.77 3.17
C VAL A 120 5.37 -8.39 2.67
N HIS A 121 6.58 -8.33 2.11
CA HIS A 121 7.12 -7.07 1.57
C HIS A 121 6.41 -6.64 0.27
N ALA A 122 5.15 -6.19 0.38
CA ALA A 122 4.28 -5.89 -0.76
C ALA A 122 4.87 -4.89 -1.76
N LYS A 123 5.63 -3.87 -1.30
CA LYS A 123 6.28 -2.91 -2.20
C LYS A 123 7.39 -3.56 -3.03
N ALA A 124 8.19 -4.42 -2.42
CA ALA A 124 9.20 -5.19 -3.15
C ALA A 124 8.54 -6.19 -4.09
N ALA A 125 7.46 -6.86 -3.67
CA ALA A 125 6.68 -7.74 -4.53
C ALA A 125 6.17 -6.99 -5.76
N ALA A 126 5.61 -5.79 -5.59
CA ALA A 126 5.14 -4.97 -6.69
C ALA A 126 6.26 -4.56 -7.66
N THR A 127 7.45 -4.23 -7.13
CA THR A 127 8.62 -3.89 -7.97
C THR A 127 9.16 -5.10 -8.70
N LEU A 128 9.29 -6.24 -8.02
CA LEU A 128 9.73 -7.51 -8.63
C LEU A 128 8.74 -8.06 -9.65
N ALA A 129 7.46 -7.69 -9.53
CA ALA A 129 6.41 -8.03 -10.48
C ALA A 129 6.21 -6.96 -11.59
N GLY A 130 7.12 -6.03 -11.75
CA GLY A 130 7.11 -5.08 -12.85
C GLY A 130 6.11 -3.92 -12.74
N LEU A 131 5.49 -3.73 -11.57
CA LEU A 131 4.40 -2.76 -11.42
C LEU A 131 4.87 -1.33 -11.14
N GLY A 132 6.12 -1.16 -10.74
CA GLY A 132 6.70 0.15 -10.43
C GLY A 132 8.04 0.02 -9.72
N TRP A 133 8.54 1.11 -9.20
CA TRP A 133 9.83 1.17 -8.48
C TRP A 133 9.68 1.77 -7.09
N ILE A 134 10.59 1.46 -6.18
CA ILE A 134 10.60 2.07 -4.85
C ILE A 134 11.28 3.44 -4.93
N GLY A 135 10.48 4.49 -4.82
CA GLY A 135 10.93 5.87 -4.89
C GLY A 135 11.66 6.36 -3.64
N LYS A 136 12.05 7.63 -3.66
CA LYS A 136 12.79 8.29 -2.55
C LYS A 136 11.99 8.32 -1.25
N GLN A 137 10.66 8.37 -1.32
CA GLN A 137 9.75 8.29 -0.16
C GLN A 137 9.45 6.84 0.30
N THR A 138 10.16 5.84 -0.23
CA THR A 138 10.00 4.40 0.10
C THR A 138 8.65 3.78 -0.24
N LEU A 139 7.87 4.44 -1.08
CA LEU A 139 6.66 3.87 -1.66
C LEU A 139 6.96 3.23 -3.01
N CYS A 140 6.23 2.19 -3.37
CA CYS A 140 6.23 1.70 -4.73
C CYS A 140 5.42 2.69 -5.59
N ILE A 141 6.09 3.35 -6.51
CA ILE A 141 5.51 4.32 -7.44
C ILE A 141 5.23 3.60 -8.74
N THR A 142 3.99 3.63 -9.19
CA THR A 142 3.60 3.03 -10.47
C THR A 142 3.60 4.09 -11.57
N PRO A 143 3.94 3.76 -12.82
CA PRO A 143 3.93 4.74 -13.90
C PRO A 143 2.57 5.41 -14.12
N SER A 144 1.48 4.65 -13.95
CA SER A 144 0.11 5.12 -14.25
C SER A 144 -0.58 5.82 -13.07
N LEU A 145 -0.41 5.29 -11.85
CA LEU A 145 -1.15 5.75 -10.67
C LEU A 145 -0.25 6.47 -9.64
N GLY A 146 1.04 6.57 -9.94
CA GLY A 146 2.00 7.14 -9.01
C GLY A 146 2.08 6.38 -7.69
N PRO A 147 2.28 7.07 -6.55
CA PRO A 147 2.35 6.47 -5.23
C PRO A 147 0.98 6.21 -4.59
N HIS A 148 -0.12 6.65 -5.21
CA HIS A 148 -1.49 6.55 -4.67
C HIS A 148 -2.08 5.15 -4.85
N VAL A 149 -1.36 4.13 -4.40
CA VAL A 149 -1.75 2.72 -4.52
C VAL A 149 -1.68 2.01 -3.17
N ARG A 150 -2.73 1.26 -2.85
CA ARG A 150 -2.70 0.25 -1.80
C ARG A 150 -2.51 -1.13 -2.41
N TRP A 151 -1.69 -1.90 -1.74
CA TRP A 151 -1.27 -3.23 -2.18
C TRP A 151 -1.91 -4.31 -1.34
N ALA A 152 -2.34 -5.39 -1.98
CA ALA A 152 -2.69 -6.64 -1.34
C ALA A 152 -1.80 -7.76 -1.88
N CYS A 153 -1.48 -8.73 -1.05
CA CYS A 153 -0.73 -9.90 -1.45
C CYS A 153 -1.49 -11.19 -1.11
N VAL A 154 -1.45 -12.12 -2.04
CA VAL A 154 -1.94 -13.49 -1.87
C VAL A 154 -0.77 -14.44 -2.10
N VAL A 155 -0.32 -15.08 -1.03
CA VAL A 155 0.69 -16.13 -1.07
C VAL A 155 0.01 -17.43 -1.48
N THR A 156 0.62 -18.20 -2.39
CA THR A 156 0.05 -19.46 -2.89
C THR A 156 1.12 -20.51 -3.16
N ASP A 157 0.72 -21.79 -3.07
CA ASP A 157 1.54 -22.93 -3.53
C ASP A 157 1.40 -23.20 -5.04
N ALA A 158 0.58 -22.43 -5.75
CA ALA A 158 0.53 -22.44 -7.20
C ALA A 158 1.85 -21.98 -7.80
N VAL A 159 2.39 -22.72 -8.76
CA VAL A 159 3.55 -22.29 -9.57
C VAL A 159 3.03 -21.45 -10.73
N LEU A 160 3.06 -20.13 -10.57
CA LEU A 160 2.65 -19.16 -11.59
C LEU A 160 3.91 -18.56 -12.24
N PRO A 161 3.88 -18.28 -13.56
CA PRO A 161 4.98 -17.59 -14.22
C PRO A 161 5.21 -16.21 -13.58
N PRO A 162 6.39 -15.91 -13.03
CA PRO A 162 6.68 -14.61 -12.47
C PRO A 162 6.73 -13.54 -13.57
N ASP A 163 6.42 -12.30 -13.20
CA ASP A 163 6.63 -11.15 -14.07
C ASP A 163 8.08 -10.65 -13.98
N GLU A 164 8.52 -9.89 -14.99
CA GLU A 164 9.85 -9.28 -14.98
C GLU A 164 9.86 -8.04 -14.07
N PRO A 165 10.94 -7.80 -13.32
CA PRO A 165 11.05 -6.64 -12.45
C PRO A 165 11.00 -5.31 -13.18
N PHE A 166 10.45 -4.30 -12.52
CA PHE A 166 10.60 -2.92 -12.95
C PHE A 166 12.02 -2.44 -12.63
N THR A 167 12.75 -2.02 -13.67
CA THR A 167 14.18 -1.67 -13.57
C THR A 167 14.46 -0.18 -13.73
N GLU A 168 13.47 0.61 -14.19
CA GLU A 168 13.63 2.04 -14.40
C GLU A 168 13.50 2.84 -13.11
N ASP A 169 14.31 3.88 -12.97
CA ASP A 169 14.17 4.89 -11.92
C ASP A 169 13.64 6.21 -12.50
N LEU A 170 12.33 6.42 -12.43
CA LEU A 170 11.70 7.64 -12.91
C LEU A 170 11.75 8.80 -11.89
N CYS A 171 12.30 8.58 -10.68
CA CYS A 171 12.56 9.69 -9.76
C CYS A 171 13.69 10.59 -10.25
N GLY A 172 14.77 10.02 -10.77
CA GLY A 172 15.91 10.79 -11.25
C GLY A 172 16.38 11.88 -10.27
N ALA A 173 16.48 13.11 -10.75
CA ALA A 173 16.86 14.28 -9.95
C ALA A 173 15.70 14.88 -9.14
N CYS A 174 14.45 14.41 -9.32
CA CYS A 174 13.30 14.95 -8.59
C CYS A 174 13.45 14.71 -7.07
N ASP A 175 13.18 15.73 -6.26
CA ASP A 175 13.25 15.69 -4.79
C ASP A 175 12.04 16.37 -4.13
N LEU A 176 10.92 16.50 -4.84
CA LEU A 176 9.72 17.15 -4.33
C LEU A 176 9.20 16.53 -3.05
N CYS A 177 9.15 15.18 -2.97
CA CYS A 177 8.72 14.49 -1.76
C CYS A 177 9.67 14.73 -0.57
N VAL A 178 10.98 14.86 -0.82
CA VAL A 178 11.98 15.17 0.21
C VAL A 178 11.74 16.59 0.75
N LYS A 179 11.58 17.56 -0.13
CA LYS A 179 11.38 18.98 0.23
C LYS A 179 10.04 19.25 0.90
N SER A 180 9.01 18.52 0.51
CA SER A 180 7.66 18.72 1.06
C SER A 180 7.43 18.01 2.39
N CYS A 181 8.32 17.08 2.79
CA CYS A 181 8.15 16.32 4.02
C CYS A 181 8.19 17.23 5.27
N PRO A 182 7.09 17.38 6.02
CA PRO A 182 7.00 18.36 7.11
C PRO A 182 7.90 18.00 8.30
N THR A 183 8.22 16.74 8.46
CA THR A 183 9.07 16.24 9.54
C THR A 183 10.48 15.92 9.09
N GLN A 184 10.80 16.17 7.80
CA GLN A 184 12.10 15.82 7.22
C GLN A 184 12.48 14.34 7.42
N ALA A 185 11.47 13.47 7.39
CA ALA A 185 11.66 12.04 7.55
C ALA A 185 12.33 11.39 6.35
N ILE A 186 12.15 11.95 5.15
CA ILE A 186 12.71 11.38 3.91
C ILE A 186 14.15 11.83 3.76
N ILE A 187 15.08 10.87 3.79
CA ILE A 187 16.52 11.12 3.68
C ILE A 187 16.87 11.40 2.22
N PRO A 188 17.53 12.54 1.91
CA PRO A 188 17.96 12.85 0.55
C PRO A 188 18.86 11.77 -0.06
N GLY A 189 18.73 11.54 -1.36
CA GLY A 189 19.56 10.57 -2.07
C GLY A 189 18.86 9.98 -3.30
N PRO A 190 19.47 9.00 -4.00
CA PRO A 190 18.84 8.31 -5.12
C PRO A 190 17.63 7.48 -4.64
N SER A 191 16.73 7.10 -5.53
CA SER A 191 15.70 6.09 -5.26
C SER A 191 16.33 4.72 -5.00
N GLN A 192 15.55 3.78 -4.47
CA GLN A 192 16.13 2.61 -3.83
C GLN A 192 16.05 1.31 -4.63
N GLY A 193 15.33 1.32 -5.75
CA GLY A 193 15.06 0.08 -6.46
C GLY A 193 14.19 -0.86 -5.61
N VAL A 194 14.59 -2.13 -5.49
CA VAL A 194 13.86 -3.13 -4.67
C VAL A 194 14.37 -3.21 -3.24
N GLU A 195 15.53 -2.65 -2.95
CA GLU A 195 16.06 -2.68 -1.60
C GLU A 195 15.27 -1.73 -0.70
N PRO A 196 14.68 -2.22 0.40
CA PRO A 196 13.99 -1.37 1.37
C PRO A 196 15.04 -0.51 2.05
N GLY A 197 15.32 0.63 1.45
CA GLY A 197 16.34 1.48 1.95
C GLY A 197 15.95 2.19 3.23
N ARG A 198 16.96 2.58 3.94
CA ARG A 198 16.90 3.42 5.13
C ARG A 198 16.70 4.90 4.79
N LYS A 199 15.88 5.21 3.76
CA LYS A 199 15.74 6.59 3.26
C LYS A 199 14.57 7.33 3.88
N VAL A 200 13.84 6.67 4.75
CA VAL A 200 12.83 7.29 5.59
C VAL A 200 13.13 6.95 7.03
N ASP A 201 13.31 7.98 7.85
CA ASP A 201 13.29 7.84 9.28
C ASP A 201 11.86 7.54 9.72
N PHE A 202 11.59 6.28 10.02
CA PHE A 202 10.25 5.82 10.34
C PHE A 202 9.64 6.58 11.52
N TRP A 203 10.42 6.90 12.54
CA TRP A 203 9.94 7.58 13.73
C TRP A 203 9.61 9.05 13.51
N LYS A 204 10.17 9.64 12.45
CA LYS A 204 9.77 10.97 11.99
C LYS A 204 8.64 10.91 10.95
N CYS A 205 8.48 9.82 10.23
CA CYS A 205 7.46 9.67 9.20
C CYS A 205 6.05 9.61 9.78
N ILE A 206 5.89 8.87 10.88
CA ILE A 206 4.68 8.94 11.70
C ILE A 206 4.77 10.19 12.58
N VAL A 207 3.64 10.81 12.88
CA VAL A 207 3.63 12.01 13.75
C VAL A 207 4.31 11.68 15.08
N PRO A 208 5.43 12.31 15.42
CA PRO A 208 6.15 12.05 16.66
C PRO A 208 5.29 12.35 17.90
N GLN A 209 5.55 11.61 18.97
CA GLN A 209 4.79 11.76 20.21
C GLN A 209 4.83 13.20 20.77
N GLU A 210 5.96 13.88 20.61
CA GLU A 210 6.13 15.28 21.01
C GLU A 210 5.21 16.22 20.23
N MET A 211 4.95 15.93 18.96
CA MET A 211 4.01 16.69 18.15
C MET A 211 2.56 16.38 18.53
N LEU A 212 2.25 15.16 18.94
CA LEU A 212 0.91 14.81 19.44
C LEU A 212 0.57 15.57 20.72
N ALA A 213 1.55 15.83 21.55
CA ALA A 213 1.42 16.60 22.78
C ALA A 213 1.29 18.12 22.56
N ASP A 214 1.52 18.62 21.32
CA ASP A 214 1.36 20.05 20.99
C ASP A 214 -0.10 20.48 21.19
N PRO A 215 -0.40 21.42 22.12
CA PRO A 215 -1.77 21.87 22.39
C PRO A 215 -2.42 22.55 21.16
N ASN A 216 -1.62 23.08 20.25
CA ASN A 216 -2.11 23.72 19.01
C ASN A 216 -2.45 22.69 17.93
N LYS A 217 -2.04 21.44 18.11
CA LYS A 217 -2.29 20.33 17.17
C LYS A 217 -2.03 20.70 15.70
N ALA A 218 -0.97 21.47 15.45
CA ALA A 218 -0.65 22.00 14.13
C ALA A 218 -0.45 20.87 13.08
N TRP A 219 -0.03 19.69 13.53
CA TRP A 219 0.13 18.50 12.72
C TRP A 219 -1.18 17.99 12.10
N GLN A 220 -2.35 18.30 12.68
CA GLN A 220 -3.66 17.90 12.13
C GLN A 220 -3.93 18.50 10.75
N LYS A 221 -3.26 19.59 10.40
CA LYS A 221 -3.41 20.25 9.10
C LYS A 221 -2.83 19.42 7.94
N TRP A 222 -1.93 18.50 8.24
CA TRP A 222 -1.23 17.70 7.24
C TRP A 222 -1.24 16.19 7.50
N ALA A 223 -1.67 15.75 8.66
CA ALA A 223 -1.88 14.33 8.92
C ALA A 223 -3.26 13.92 8.42
N GLY A 224 -3.32 13.05 7.43
CA GLY A 224 -4.58 12.59 6.84
C GLY A 224 -5.43 11.76 7.80
N HIS A 225 -4.77 10.92 8.61
CA HIS A 225 -5.41 10.13 9.65
C HIS A 225 -4.63 10.23 10.93
N TYR A 226 -5.33 10.36 12.02
CA TYR A 226 -4.71 10.33 13.32
C TYR A 226 -5.62 9.74 14.37
N SER A 227 -5.02 9.07 15.34
CA SER A 227 -5.61 8.78 16.64
C SER A 227 -4.52 8.89 17.68
N GLU A 228 -4.87 9.22 18.91
CA GLU A 228 -3.89 9.30 20.00
C GLU A 228 -3.26 7.94 20.34
N ARG A 229 -3.86 6.85 19.87
CA ARG A 229 -3.45 5.46 20.14
C ARG A 229 -2.91 4.72 18.92
N GLY A 230 -2.95 5.32 17.74
CA GLY A 230 -2.61 4.66 16.48
C GLY A 230 -1.51 5.33 15.68
N SER A 231 -1.13 4.70 14.58
CA SER A 231 -0.24 5.31 13.60
C SER A 231 -0.98 6.39 12.82
N HIS A 232 -0.27 7.47 12.54
CA HIS A 232 -0.78 8.59 11.78
C HIS A 232 -0.24 8.54 10.37
N GLU A 233 -1.13 8.61 9.39
CA GLU A 233 -0.74 8.64 7.99
C GLU A 233 -0.71 10.08 7.48
N CYS A 234 0.42 10.45 6.91
CA CYS A 234 0.62 11.71 6.21
C CYS A 234 0.71 11.41 4.70
N LEU A 235 -0.02 12.16 3.89
CA LEU A 235 -0.08 11.97 2.44
C LEU A 235 0.78 12.97 1.66
N ILE A 236 1.42 13.93 2.31
CA ILE A 236 2.12 15.04 1.65
C ILE A 236 3.16 14.57 0.64
N CYS A 237 3.91 13.51 0.94
CA CYS A 237 4.90 12.98 0.00
C CYS A 237 4.26 12.23 -1.20
N LEU A 238 3.05 11.71 -1.06
CA LEU A 238 2.28 11.15 -2.16
C LEU A 238 1.82 12.28 -3.07
N ASP A 239 1.17 13.30 -2.50
CA ASP A 239 0.61 14.43 -3.24
C ASP A 239 1.68 15.29 -3.90
N ALA A 240 2.87 15.35 -3.30
CA ALA A 240 4.02 16.05 -3.89
C ALA A 240 4.60 15.32 -5.11
N CYS A 241 4.34 14.01 -5.29
CA CYS A 241 4.86 13.25 -6.40
C CYS A 241 4.17 13.66 -7.72
N PRO A 242 4.94 14.03 -8.76
CA PRO A 242 4.34 14.39 -10.05
C PRO A 242 3.86 13.17 -10.85
N ILE A 243 4.38 11.97 -10.55
CA ILE A 243 4.02 10.75 -11.28
C ILE A 243 2.62 10.31 -10.88
N GLY A 244 1.76 10.09 -11.87
CA GLY A 244 0.37 9.69 -11.67
C GLY A 244 -0.56 10.78 -11.11
N ARG A 245 -0.06 12.02 -10.91
CA ARG A 245 -0.82 13.13 -10.30
C ARG A 245 -2.07 13.48 -11.09
N GLU A 246 -1.98 13.64 -12.39
CA GLU A 246 -3.14 13.99 -13.24
C GLU A 246 -4.27 12.97 -13.11
N GLU A 247 -3.92 11.70 -13.10
CA GLU A 247 -4.89 10.62 -12.95
C GLU A 247 -5.50 10.61 -11.54
N HIS A 248 -4.69 10.83 -10.51
CA HIS A 248 -5.18 10.97 -9.14
C HIS A 248 -6.15 12.14 -9.00
N GLU A 249 -5.77 13.33 -9.44
CA GLU A 249 -6.62 14.54 -9.39
C GLU A 249 -7.92 14.37 -10.18
N ARG A 250 -7.86 13.72 -11.36
CA ARG A 250 -9.03 13.40 -12.16
C ARG A 250 -10.04 12.52 -11.39
N ARG A 251 -9.52 11.51 -10.70
CA ARG A 251 -10.33 10.58 -9.90
C ARG A 251 -10.95 11.24 -8.68
N VAL A 252 -10.14 11.96 -7.91
CA VAL A 252 -10.61 12.73 -6.73
C VAL A 252 -11.74 13.69 -7.14
N LYS A 253 -11.56 14.44 -8.24
CA LYS A 253 -12.57 15.35 -8.76
C LYS A 253 -13.87 14.62 -9.16
N ALA A 254 -13.76 13.46 -9.80
CA ALA A 254 -14.91 12.67 -10.20
C ALA A 254 -15.75 12.18 -9.02
N TYR A 255 -15.09 11.86 -7.89
CA TYR A 255 -15.76 11.45 -6.66
C TYR A 255 -16.28 12.63 -5.83
N GLY A 256 -15.52 13.70 -5.73
CA GLY A 256 -15.88 14.91 -4.97
C GLY A 256 -17.05 15.72 -5.60
N SER A 257 -17.34 15.50 -6.89
CA SER A 257 -18.42 16.17 -7.57
C SER A 257 -19.80 15.49 -7.46
N LYS A 258 -19.90 14.36 -6.77
CA LYS A 258 -21.20 13.78 -6.47
C LYS A 258 -21.83 14.58 -5.34
N PRO A 259 -23.03 15.19 -5.56
CA PRO A 259 -23.75 15.83 -4.48
C PRO A 259 -24.01 14.78 -3.39
N ALA A 260 -23.79 15.18 -2.16
CA ALA A 260 -24.27 14.41 -1.01
C ALA A 260 -25.79 14.29 -1.19
N GLY A 261 -26.25 13.09 -1.55
CA GLY A 261 -27.66 12.77 -1.70
C GLY A 261 -28.31 12.60 -0.34
#